data_b8fd7b17307cc0f317aff7d9f7b59016
#
_entry.id   b8fd7b17307cc0f317aff7d9f7b59016
#
_cell.length_a   1.000
_cell.length_b   1.000
_cell.length_c   1.000
_cell.angle_alpha   90.00
_cell.angle_beta   90.00
_cell.angle_gamma   90.00
#
_symmetry.space_group_name_H-M   'P 1'
#
loop_
_entity.id
_entity.type
_entity.pdbx_description
1 polymer ?
#
loop_
_entity_poly.entity_id
_entity_poly.type
_entity_poly.pdbx_seq_one_letter_code
_entity_poly.pdbx_strand_id
1 'polypeptide(L)'
;MAKSEPIPEMPKKSELASKYPRLADIYNKLKKQNEAIYQREQQLANVEKGIAGTKGIFKGKQRKELQEQEEQLRTQIASMKEYLSNIVQGYGYKNVKEFLAEYRASKAEYNDYQSAVARWEQQTGNRAETDSMKTRLQKKQQEVKERENNRQSHYYRRDRGGR
;
A
#
# COMPACT_ATOMS: atom_id res chain seq x y z
N MET A 1 30.37 -25.74 33.12
CA MET A 1 30.07 -25.62 31.72
C MET A 1 28.85 -24.77 31.51
N ALA A 2 29.01 -23.65 30.89
CA ALA A 2 27.89 -22.79 30.67
C ALA A 2 26.91 -23.48 29.73
N LYS A 3 25.75 -23.75 30.24
CA LYS A 3 24.68 -24.23 29.36
C LYS A 3 24.36 -23.15 28.39
N SER A 4 24.57 -23.38 27.12
CA SER A 4 24.10 -22.49 26.10
C SER A 4 22.59 -22.44 26.23
N GLU A 5 22.04 -21.25 26.41
CA GLU A 5 20.59 -21.05 26.34
C GLU A 5 20.11 -21.53 24.99
N PRO A 6 18.96 -22.22 24.94
CA PRO A 6 18.42 -22.63 23.65
C PRO A 6 18.21 -21.41 22.76
N ILE A 7 18.59 -21.56 21.50
CA ILE A 7 18.34 -20.52 20.52
C ILE A 7 16.83 -20.36 20.42
N PRO A 8 16.29 -19.15 20.58
CA PRO A 8 14.85 -18.95 20.45
C PRO A 8 14.37 -19.35 19.06
N GLU A 9 13.21 -19.98 19.02
CA GLU A 9 12.64 -20.37 17.75
C GLU A 9 12.28 -19.14 16.92
N MET A 10 12.42 -19.27 15.62
CA MET A 10 11.98 -18.22 14.72
C MET A 10 10.47 -17.98 14.89
N PRO A 11 10.03 -16.72 15.02
CA PRO A 11 8.62 -16.42 15.11
C PRO A 11 7.85 -16.99 13.93
N LYS A 12 6.67 -17.54 14.21
CA LYS A 12 5.79 -18.08 13.18
C LYS A 12 4.85 -16.98 12.71
N LYS A 13 4.68 -16.94 11.41
CA LYS A 13 3.74 -16.02 10.79
C LYS A 13 2.32 -16.54 10.98
N SER A 14 1.45 -15.74 11.57
CA SER A 14 0.04 -16.12 11.73
C SER A 14 -0.68 -16.16 10.38
N GLU A 15 -1.83 -16.84 10.34
CA GLU A 15 -2.65 -16.82 9.13
C GLU A 15 -3.06 -15.41 8.73
N LEU A 16 -3.41 -14.60 9.71
CA LEU A 16 -3.83 -13.23 9.48
C LEU A 16 -2.68 -12.39 8.92
N ALA A 17 -1.48 -12.54 9.48
CA ALA A 17 -0.29 -11.87 8.94
C ALA A 17 0.03 -12.34 7.52
N SER A 18 -0.21 -13.61 7.23
CA SER A 18 0.03 -14.17 5.90
C SER A 18 -0.91 -13.59 4.85
N LYS A 19 -2.08 -13.15 5.25
CA LYS A 19 -3.06 -12.53 4.34
C LYS A 19 -2.69 -11.09 3.98
N TYR A 20 -1.83 -10.45 4.74
CA TYR A 20 -1.57 -9.01 4.61
C TYR A 20 -1.16 -8.59 3.19
N PRO A 21 -0.20 -9.25 2.51
CA PRO A 21 0.18 -8.80 1.18
C PRO A 21 -0.98 -8.79 0.18
N ARG A 22 -1.84 -9.80 0.23
CA ARG A 22 -3.03 -9.88 -0.61
C ARG A 22 -4.05 -8.80 -0.26
N LEU A 23 -4.29 -8.62 1.05
CA LEU A 23 -5.22 -7.60 1.51
C LEU A 23 -4.71 -6.19 1.21
N ALA A 24 -3.41 -5.98 1.24
CA ALA A 24 -2.80 -4.71 0.84
C ALA A 24 -3.03 -4.39 -0.62
N ASP A 25 -2.96 -5.38 -1.51
CA ASP A 25 -3.26 -5.19 -2.92
C ASP A 25 -4.73 -4.80 -3.14
N ILE A 26 -5.63 -5.47 -2.44
CA ILE A 26 -7.06 -5.15 -2.48
C ILE A 26 -7.29 -3.74 -1.92
N TYR A 27 -6.66 -3.42 -0.80
CA TYR A 27 -6.75 -2.10 -0.19
C TYR A 27 -6.30 -1.00 -1.15
N ASN A 28 -5.22 -1.21 -1.89
CA ASN A 28 -4.74 -0.24 -2.86
C ASN A 28 -5.74 -0.01 -3.99
N LYS A 29 -6.41 -1.07 -4.45
CA LYS A 29 -7.49 -0.95 -5.44
C LYS A 29 -8.65 -0.13 -4.91
N LEU A 30 -9.07 -0.42 -3.67
CA LEU A 30 -10.14 0.31 -3.00
C LEU A 30 -9.77 1.78 -2.78
N LYS A 31 -8.53 2.02 -2.43
CA LYS A 31 -8.03 3.38 -2.20
C LYS A 31 -8.09 4.22 -3.48
N LYS A 32 -7.65 3.66 -4.59
CA LYS A 32 -7.74 4.34 -5.90
C LYS A 32 -9.18 4.66 -6.26
N GLN A 33 -10.08 3.70 -6.06
CA GLN A 33 -11.49 3.90 -6.32
C GLN A 33 -12.08 4.96 -5.39
N ASN A 34 -11.71 4.93 -4.13
CA ASN A 34 -12.17 5.91 -3.16
C ASN A 34 -11.66 7.32 -3.48
N GLU A 35 -10.44 7.45 -3.95
CA GLU A 35 -9.91 8.74 -4.42
C GLU A 35 -10.69 9.27 -5.61
N ALA A 36 -11.05 8.40 -6.54
CA ALA A 36 -11.89 8.78 -7.67
C ALA A 36 -13.28 9.24 -7.20
N ILE A 37 -13.87 8.55 -6.24
CA ILE A 37 -15.14 8.95 -5.62
C ILE A 37 -15.00 10.32 -4.97
N TYR A 38 -13.95 10.53 -4.21
CA TYR A 38 -13.68 11.81 -3.55
C TYR A 38 -13.61 12.96 -4.56
N GLN A 39 -12.90 12.76 -5.66
CA GLN A 39 -12.81 13.77 -6.71
C GLN A 39 -14.18 14.10 -7.30
N ARG A 40 -15.02 13.08 -7.53
CA ARG A 40 -16.38 13.30 -8.02
C ARG A 40 -17.25 14.04 -6.98
N GLU A 41 -17.08 13.73 -5.70
CA GLU A 41 -17.77 14.45 -4.63
C GLU A 41 -17.35 15.91 -4.57
N GLN A 42 -16.07 16.22 -4.83
CA GLN A 42 -15.60 17.61 -4.92
C GLN A 42 -16.22 18.32 -6.11
N GLN A 43 -16.30 17.68 -7.26
CA GLN A 43 -16.97 18.21 -8.43
C GLN A 43 -18.45 18.49 -8.14
N LEU A 44 -19.10 17.55 -7.46
CA LEU A 44 -20.51 17.71 -7.05
C LEU A 44 -20.67 18.92 -6.14
N ALA A 45 -19.82 19.09 -5.14
CA ALA A 45 -19.85 20.23 -4.26
C ALA A 45 -19.70 21.55 -5.02
N ASN A 46 -18.81 21.58 -6.02
CA ASN A 46 -18.63 22.76 -6.86
C ASN A 46 -19.87 23.05 -7.70
N VAL A 47 -20.51 22.02 -8.25
CA VAL A 47 -21.75 22.16 -9.01
C VAL A 47 -22.87 22.67 -8.11
N GLU A 48 -23.00 22.16 -6.91
CA GLU A 48 -23.99 22.62 -5.93
C GLU A 48 -23.79 24.10 -5.56
N LYS A 49 -22.54 24.54 -5.40
CA LYS A 49 -22.21 25.94 -5.19
C LYS A 49 -22.60 26.78 -6.39
N GLY A 50 -22.38 26.27 -7.60
CA GLY A 50 -22.80 26.93 -8.83
C GLY A 50 -24.31 27.10 -8.90
N ILE A 51 -25.07 26.07 -8.52
CA ILE A 51 -26.54 26.12 -8.46
C ILE A 51 -26.98 27.18 -7.46
N ALA A 52 -26.38 27.23 -6.27
CA ALA A 52 -26.69 28.26 -5.27
C ALA A 52 -26.42 29.66 -5.78
N GLY A 53 -25.42 29.83 -6.65
CA GLY A 53 -25.12 31.13 -7.28
C GLY A 53 -26.06 31.54 -8.42
N THR A 54 -26.94 30.63 -8.87
CA THR A 54 -27.83 30.89 -10.02
C THR A 54 -29.27 31.21 -9.61
N LYS A 55 -29.44 31.93 -8.51
CA LYS A 55 -30.79 32.29 -8.01
C LYS A 55 -31.46 33.44 -8.77
N GLY A 56 -30.81 33.97 -9.79
CA GLY A 56 -31.36 35.07 -10.55
C GLY A 56 -32.30 34.63 -11.69
N ILE A 57 -33.26 35.49 -12.06
CA ILE A 57 -34.26 35.21 -13.08
C ILE A 57 -33.64 34.91 -14.45
N PHE A 58 -32.50 35.53 -14.76
CA PHE A 58 -31.85 35.38 -16.05
C PHE A 58 -30.92 34.17 -16.15
N LYS A 59 -30.81 33.37 -15.11
CA LYS A 59 -29.89 32.23 -15.06
C LYS A 59 -30.58 30.86 -15.08
N GLY A 60 -31.86 30.83 -15.50
CA GLY A 60 -32.65 29.59 -15.48
C GLY A 60 -32.06 28.47 -16.33
N LYS A 61 -31.55 28.82 -17.52
CA LYS A 61 -30.92 27.85 -18.42
C LYS A 61 -29.62 27.27 -17.82
N GLN A 62 -28.79 28.15 -17.29
CA GLN A 62 -27.54 27.76 -16.63
C GLN A 62 -27.80 26.89 -15.40
N ARG A 63 -28.82 27.27 -14.63
CA ARG A 63 -29.22 26.49 -13.46
C ARG A 63 -29.68 25.08 -13.85
N LYS A 64 -30.43 24.97 -14.94
CA LYS A 64 -30.90 23.67 -15.44
C LYS A 64 -29.74 22.78 -15.86
N GLU A 65 -28.76 23.34 -16.58
CA GLU A 65 -27.56 22.60 -16.97
C GLU A 65 -26.76 22.11 -15.76
N LEU A 66 -26.63 22.95 -14.74
CA LEU A 66 -25.94 22.57 -13.50
C LEU A 66 -26.70 21.49 -12.73
N GLN A 67 -28.04 21.57 -12.71
CA GLN A 67 -28.86 20.54 -12.08
C GLN A 67 -28.74 19.20 -12.79
N GLU A 68 -28.63 19.18 -14.10
CA GLU A 68 -28.38 17.98 -14.87
C GLU A 68 -27.00 17.38 -14.55
N GLN A 69 -25.96 18.23 -14.44
CA GLN A 69 -24.63 17.79 -14.01
C GLN A 69 -24.64 17.24 -12.59
N GLU A 70 -25.37 17.88 -11.69
CA GLU A 70 -25.52 17.40 -10.31
C GLU A 70 -26.11 15.99 -10.29
N GLU A 71 -27.19 15.76 -11.03
CA GLU A 71 -27.83 14.48 -11.10
C GLU A 71 -26.91 13.39 -11.68
N GLN A 72 -26.19 13.72 -12.76
CA GLN A 72 -25.22 12.82 -13.36
C GLN A 72 -24.10 12.45 -12.38
N LEU A 73 -23.56 13.44 -11.67
CA LEU A 73 -22.50 13.21 -10.69
C LEU A 73 -22.99 12.34 -9.52
N ARG A 74 -24.20 12.58 -9.03
CA ARG A 74 -24.80 11.76 -7.96
C ARG A 74 -24.96 10.33 -8.41
N THR A 75 -25.43 10.11 -9.64
CA THR A 75 -25.59 8.77 -10.20
C THR A 75 -24.23 8.07 -10.36
N GLN A 76 -23.22 8.77 -10.85
CA GLN A 76 -21.88 8.25 -10.98
C GLN A 76 -21.29 7.86 -9.63
N ILE A 77 -21.42 8.74 -8.64
CA ILE A 77 -20.91 8.49 -7.28
C ILE A 77 -21.59 7.27 -6.68
N ALA A 78 -22.91 7.14 -6.81
CA ALA A 78 -23.64 5.98 -6.32
C ALA A 78 -23.15 4.68 -6.97
N SER A 79 -22.95 4.70 -8.29
CA SER A 79 -22.42 3.54 -9.03
C SER A 79 -21.01 3.19 -8.60
N MET A 80 -20.17 4.19 -8.36
CA MET A 80 -18.79 3.98 -7.92
C MET A 80 -18.74 3.40 -6.51
N LYS A 81 -19.61 3.85 -5.62
CA LYS A 81 -19.73 3.29 -4.26
C LYS A 81 -20.24 1.86 -4.28
N GLU A 82 -21.20 1.57 -5.15
CA GLU A 82 -21.70 0.21 -5.35
C GLU A 82 -20.59 -0.71 -5.87
N TYR A 83 -19.79 -0.22 -6.80
CA TYR A 83 -18.63 -0.95 -7.34
C TYR A 83 -17.63 -1.29 -6.23
N LEU A 84 -17.38 -0.35 -5.31
CA LEU A 84 -16.53 -0.61 -4.14
C LEU A 84 -17.05 -1.79 -3.31
N SER A 85 -18.34 -1.78 -3.02
CA SER A 85 -18.99 -2.89 -2.30
C SER A 85 -18.86 -4.20 -3.06
N ASN A 86 -19.04 -4.17 -4.37
CA ASN A 86 -18.95 -5.35 -5.22
C ASN A 86 -17.53 -5.93 -5.22
N ILE A 87 -16.51 -5.07 -5.20
CA ILE A 87 -15.11 -5.52 -5.11
C ILE A 87 -14.91 -6.35 -3.84
N VAL A 88 -15.29 -5.82 -2.69
CA VAL A 88 -15.08 -6.53 -1.41
C VAL A 88 -15.96 -7.77 -1.30
N GLN A 89 -17.16 -7.75 -1.83
CA GLN A 89 -18.04 -8.91 -1.87
C GLN A 89 -17.45 -10.03 -2.74
N GLY A 90 -16.80 -9.68 -3.83
CA GLY A 90 -16.10 -10.62 -4.69
C GLY A 90 -14.98 -11.36 -3.98
N TYR A 91 -14.42 -10.77 -2.91
CA TYR A 91 -13.39 -11.39 -2.07
C TYR A 91 -13.96 -12.06 -0.82
N GLY A 92 -15.28 -12.10 -0.66
CA GLY A 92 -15.94 -12.80 0.44
C GLY A 92 -16.29 -11.92 1.64
N TYR A 93 -16.17 -10.61 1.54
CA TYR A 93 -16.55 -9.69 2.61
C TYR A 93 -17.95 -9.14 2.38
N LYS A 94 -18.68 -8.92 3.45
CA LYS A 94 -20.06 -8.39 3.36
C LYS A 94 -20.07 -6.94 2.89
N ASN A 95 -19.13 -6.14 3.38
CA ASN A 95 -19.04 -4.72 3.07
C ASN A 95 -17.60 -4.23 3.24
N VAL A 96 -17.36 -3.00 2.86
CA VAL A 96 -16.04 -2.36 2.94
C VAL A 96 -15.54 -2.28 4.39
N LYS A 97 -16.45 -2.04 5.33
CA LYS A 97 -16.10 -1.94 6.76
C LYS A 97 -15.52 -3.26 7.29
N GLU A 98 -16.12 -4.39 6.92
CA GLU A 98 -15.64 -5.71 7.31
C GLU A 98 -14.25 -5.98 6.71
N PHE A 99 -14.07 -5.65 5.44
CA PHE A 99 -12.76 -5.75 4.79
C PHE A 99 -11.70 -4.91 5.50
N LEU A 100 -12.02 -3.65 5.79
CA LEU A 100 -11.07 -2.74 6.45
C LEU A 100 -10.69 -3.22 7.83
N ALA A 101 -11.63 -3.81 8.57
CA ALA A 101 -11.34 -4.37 9.89
C ALA A 101 -10.32 -5.50 9.79
N GLU A 102 -10.52 -6.43 8.86
CA GLU A 102 -9.57 -7.53 8.65
C GLU A 102 -8.22 -7.03 8.12
N TYR A 103 -8.25 -6.08 7.20
CA TYR A 103 -7.03 -5.45 6.68
C TYR A 103 -6.19 -4.83 7.80
N ARG A 104 -6.82 -4.05 8.67
CA ARG A 104 -6.12 -3.41 9.79
C ARG A 104 -5.55 -4.43 10.76
N ALA A 105 -6.31 -5.47 11.05
CA ALA A 105 -5.85 -6.55 11.93
C ALA A 105 -4.69 -7.31 11.32
N SER A 106 -4.77 -7.63 10.03
CA SER A 106 -3.69 -8.32 9.33
C SER A 106 -2.42 -7.48 9.24
N LYS A 107 -2.57 -6.19 9.02
CA LYS A 107 -1.44 -5.26 8.98
C LYS A 107 -0.73 -5.19 10.33
N ALA A 108 -1.50 -5.09 11.42
CA ALA A 108 -0.94 -5.05 12.78
C ALA A 108 -0.16 -6.34 13.08
N GLU A 109 -0.75 -7.49 12.78
CA GLU A 109 -0.06 -8.77 13.00
C GLU A 109 1.15 -8.96 12.11
N TYR A 110 1.09 -8.52 10.88
CA TYR A 110 2.24 -8.56 9.98
C TYR A 110 3.38 -7.69 10.50
N ASN A 111 3.08 -6.49 10.97
CA ASN A 111 4.08 -5.59 11.55
C ASN A 111 4.67 -6.18 12.83
N ASP A 112 3.84 -6.78 13.68
CA ASP A 112 4.30 -7.46 14.90
C ASP A 112 5.20 -8.64 14.54
N TYR A 113 4.83 -9.40 13.53
CA TYR A 113 5.65 -10.50 13.04
C TYR A 113 7.01 -10.00 12.55
N GLN A 114 7.05 -8.96 11.75
CA GLN A 114 8.30 -8.38 11.27
C GLN A 114 9.18 -7.89 12.42
N SER A 115 8.58 -7.24 13.41
CA SER A 115 9.30 -6.79 14.59
C SER A 115 9.85 -7.96 15.40
N ALA A 116 9.07 -9.04 15.51
CA ALA A 116 9.50 -10.26 16.20
C ALA A 116 10.65 -10.93 15.47
N VAL A 117 10.59 -11.00 14.15
CA VAL A 117 11.67 -11.56 13.32
C VAL A 117 12.95 -10.73 13.47
N ALA A 118 12.82 -9.40 13.44
CA ALA A 118 13.98 -8.53 13.63
C ALA A 118 14.63 -8.73 14.99
N ARG A 119 13.84 -8.87 16.05
CA ARG A 119 14.36 -9.18 17.40
C ARG A 119 15.00 -10.55 17.45
N TRP A 120 14.37 -11.54 16.83
CA TRP A 120 14.91 -12.88 16.75
C TRP A 120 16.26 -12.88 16.02
N GLU A 121 16.36 -12.19 14.90
CA GLU A 121 17.62 -12.04 14.16
C GLU A 121 18.70 -11.38 15.00
N GLN A 122 18.36 -10.32 15.75
CA GLN A 122 19.30 -9.71 16.66
C GLN A 122 19.76 -10.67 17.76
N GLN A 123 18.84 -11.39 18.36
CA GLN A 123 19.15 -12.32 19.44
C GLN A 123 20.00 -13.47 18.94
N THR A 124 19.66 -14.05 17.83
CA THR A 124 20.43 -15.16 17.24
C THR A 124 21.75 -14.68 16.68
N GLY A 125 21.79 -13.49 16.11
CA GLY A 125 23.01 -12.87 15.60
C GLY A 125 24.01 -12.55 16.71
N ASN A 126 23.52 -12.14 17.88
CA ASN A 126 24.38 -11.82 19.01
C ASN A 126 24.84 -13.07 19.79
N ARG A 127 24.06 -14.15 19.75
CA ARG A 127 24.34 -15.36 20.52
C ARG A 127 25.06 -16.42 19.72
N ALA A 128 24.61 -16.66 18.49
CA ALA A 128 25.23 -17.63 17.67
C ALA A 128 26.38 -17.02 17.09
N GLU A 129 27.19 -17.75 16.75
CA GLU A 129 28.12 -17.43 15.95
C GLU A 129 27.68 -16.51 14.92
N THR A 130 27.83 -15.38 15.31
CA THR A 130 27.77 -14.27 14.44
C THR A 130 28.67 -14.40 13.25
N ASP A 131 29.59 -15.38 13.27
CA ASP A 131 30.52 -15.61 12.16
C ASP A 131 29.80 -15.90 10.86
N SER A 132 28.74 -16.68 10.88
CA SER A 132 28.01 -16.96 9.67
C SER A 132 27.20 -15.73 9.18
N MET A 133 26.69 -14.93 10.10
CA MET A 133 26.01 -13.68 9.72
C MET A 133 26.97 -12.61 9.28
N LYS A 134 28.11 -12.49 9.95
CA LYS A 134 29.19 -11.61 9.51
C LYS A 134 29.66 -12.00 8.12
N THR A 135 29.80 -13.29 7.87
CA THR A 135 30.17 -13.79 6.55
C THR A 135 29.13 -13.42 5.50
N ARG A 136 27.85 -13.54 5.82
CA ARG A 136 26.77 -13.15 4.91
C ARG A 136 26.77 -11.66 4.65
N LEU A 137 26.94 -10.84 5.68
CA LEU A 137 27.02 -9.39 5.54
C LEU A 137 28.23 -8.97 4.73
N GLN A 138 29.39 -9.56 5.01
CA GLN A 138 30.59 -9.31 4.24
C GLN A 138 30.41 -9.72 2.78
N LYS A 139 29.78 -10.85 2.54
CA LYS A 139 29.51 -11.32 1.19
C LYS A 139 28.56 -10.37 0.45
N LYS A 140 27.51 -9.90 1.11
CA LYS A 140 26.61 -8.91 0.51
C LYS A 140 27.30 -7.59 0.24
N GLN A 141 28.11 -7.11 1.16
CA GLN A 141 28.89 -5.89 0.99
C GLN A 141 29.87 -6.04 -0.16
N GLN A 142 30.49 -7.17 -0.26
CA GLN A 142 31.42 -7.47 -1.35
C GLN A 142 30.70 -7.53 -2.70
N GLU A 143 29.53 -8.16 -2.75
CA GLU A 143 28.68 -8.17 -3.95
C GLU A 143 28.30 -6.75 -4.39
N VAL A 144 27.94 -5.90 -3.44
CA VAL A 144 27.60 -4.51 -3.72
C VAL A 144 28.82 -3.76 -4.26
N LYS A 145 29.98 -3.94 -3.65
CA LYS A 145 31.24 -3.35 -4.11
C LYS A 145 31.59 -3.82 -5.51
N GLU A 146 31.45 -5.10 -5.78
CA GLU A 146 31.72 -5.65 -7.10
C GLU A 146 30.76 -5.07 -8.14
N ARG A 147 29.48 -4.92 -7.79
CA ARG A 147 28.52 -4.29 -8.68
C ARG A 147 28.87 -2.83 -8.96
N GLU A 148 29.27 -2.09 -7.95
CA GLU A 148 29.71 -0.70 -8.13
C GLU A 148 30.96 -0.62 -8.96
N ASN A 149 31.95 -1.47 -8.70
CA ASN A 149 33.16 -1.51 -9.49
C ASN A 149 32.87 -1.87 -10.95
N ASN A 150 31.98 -2.83 -11.19
CA ASN A 150 31.57 -3.20 -12.53
C ASN A 150 30.83 -2.05 -13.23
N ARG A 151 30.01 -1.31 -12.50
CA ARG A 151 29.35 -0.11 -13.04
C ARG A 151 30.36 0.95 -13.43
N GLN A 152 31.32 1.22 -12.55
CA GLN A 152 32.35 2.21 -12.81
C GLN A 152 33.24 1.79 -13.97
N SER A 153 33.69 0.55 -14.02
CA SER A 153 34.50 0.06 -15.12
C SER A 153 33.75 0.07 -16.43
N HIS A 154 32.46 -0.24 -16.41
CA HIS A 154 31.62 -0.18 -17.60
C HIS A 154 31.42 1.28 -18.06
N TYR A 155 31.28 2.19 -17.13
CA TYR A 155 31.19 3.63 -17.40
C TYR A 155 32.48 4.15 -18.03
N TYR A 156 33.63 3.80 -17.48
CA TYR A 156 34.94 4.19 -18.02
C TYR A 156 35.19 3.59 -19.41
N ARG A 157 34.82 2.34 -19.64
CA ARG A 157 34.91 1.72 -20.95
C ARG A 157 34.07 2.44 -21.98
N ARG A 158 32.89 2.89 -21.58
CA ARG A 158 31.96 3.59 -22.45
C ARG A 158 32.54 4.96 -22.86
N ASP A 159 33.15 5.68 -21.92
CA ASP A 159 33.81 6.93 -22.20
C ASP A 159 35.00 6.76 -23.13
N ARG A 160 35.80 5.72 -22.92
CA ARG A 160 36.93 5.41 -23.79
C ARG A 160 36.50 4.93 -25.17
N GLY A 161 35.38 4.21 -25.23
CA GLY A 161 34.85 3.73 -26.51
C GLY A 161 34.20 4.82 -27.36
N GLY A 162 33.87 5.96 -26.77
CA GLY A 162 33.29 7.09 -27.47
C GLY A 162 34.27 7.99 -28.20
N ARG A 163 35.53 7.67 -28.22
CA ARG A 163 36.54 8.45 -28.91
C ARG A 163 36.80 7.93 -30.31
#